data_e6eb17eed6e168542ef68626d9fdac09
#
_entry.id   e6eb17eed6e168542ef68626d9fdac09
#
_cell.length_a   1.000
_cell.length_b   1.000
_cell.length_c   1.000
_cell.angle_alpha   90.00
_cell.angle_beta   90.00
_cell.angle_gamma   90.00
#
_symmetry.space_group_name_H-M   'P 1'
#
loop_
_entity.id
_entity.type
_entity.pdbx_description
1 polymer ?
#
loop_
_entity_poly.entity_id
_entity_poly.type
_entity_poly.pdbx_seq_one_letter_code
_entity_poly.pdbx_strand_id
1 'polypeptide(L)'
;MTDNTIRLTRHFPHPPEAVWKALTTPDLLARWWAAGDIAPTVGHRFTLDMGGWGTQQCEVLNVDPGTSISFLFAEGALDTTVTWTLESVEDGTVLHLEHAGFRLDTAMGKQAFQGMGNGWPGVLSRIDGVLVDAA
;
A
#
# COMPACT_ATOMS: atom_id res chain seq x y z
N MET A 1 -1.73 22.04 -13.59
CA MET A 1 -2.52 20.80 -13.47
C MET A 1 -2.25 20.17 -12.13
N THR A 2 -3.29 19.85 -11.39
CA THR A 2 -3.13 19.29 -10.06
C THR A 2 -2.81 17.80 -10.15
N ASP A 3 -1.71 17.39 -9.51
CA ASP A 3 -1.34 15.98 -9.44
C ASP A 3 -2.26 15.27 -8.44
N ASN A 4 -2.92 14.20 -8.88
CA ASN A 4 -3.82 13.41 -8.05
C ASN A 4 -3.16 12.12 -7.53
N THR A 5 -1.85 12.11 -7.45
CA THR A 5 -1.06 10.94 -7.05
C THR A 5 -0.23 11.27 -5.81
N ILE A 6 -0.29 10.36 -4.83
CA ILE A 6 0.60 10.39 -3.67
C ILE A 6 1.81 9.53 -3.99
N ARG A 7 3.01 10.09 -3.83
CA ARG A 7 4.27 9.36 -4.05
C ARG A 7 5.14 9.51 -2.82
N LEU A 8 5.60 8.36 -2.30
CA LEU A 8 6.49 8.32 -1.15
C LEU A 8 7.58 7.29 -1.39
N THR A 9 8.72 7.51 -0.75
CA THR A 9 9.86 6.60 -0.82
C THR A 9 10.41 6.42 0.58
N ARG A 10 10.73 5.15 0.95
CA ARG A 10 11.29 4.86 2.27
C ARG A 10 12.31 3.75 2.17
N HIS A 11 13.45 3.93 2.83
CA HIS A 11 14.50 2.92 2.94
C HIS A 11 14.27 2.05 4.16
N PHE A 12 14.45 0.71 3.99
CA PHE A 12 14.43 -0.26 5.07
C PHE A 12 15.74 -1.05 5.05
N PRO A 13 16.44 -1.18 6.18
CA PRO A 13 17.69 -1.98 6.24
C PRO A 13 17.38 -3.48 6.32
N HIS A 14 16.58 -3.98 5.40
CA HIS A 14 16.14 -5.36 5.31
C HIS A 14 16.06 -5.79 3.84
N PRO A 15 16.22 -7.09 3.54
CA PRO A 15 16.19 -7.54 2.14
C PRO A 15 14.80 -7.40 1.52
N PRO A 16 14.72 -7.29 0.17
CA PRO A 16 13.43 -7.15 -0.51
C PRO A 16 12.42 -8.24 -0.17
N GLU A 17 12.87 -9.47 0.04
CA GLU A 17 11.99 -10.59 0.41
C GLU A 17 11.21 -10.31 1.70
N ALA A 18 11.88 -9.73 2.70
CA ALA A 18 11.24 -9.39 3.97
C ALA A 18 10.20 -8.28 3.78
N VAL A 19 10.54 -7.25 3.01
CA VAL A 19 9.61 -6.16 2.71
C VAL A 19 8.43 -6.68 1.90
N TRP A 20 8.68 -7.51 0.89
CA TRP A 20 7.64 -8.14 0.08
C TRP A 20 6.64 -8.91 0.94
N LYS A 21 7.12 -9.71 1.90
CA LYS A 21 6.26 -10.44 2.82
C LYS A 21 5.38 -9.51 3.64
N ALA A 22 5.94 -8.40 4.12
CA ALA A 22 5.17 -7.42 4.90
C ALA A 22 4.03 -6.82 4.08
N LEU A 23 4.21 -6.67 2.76
CA LEU A 23 3.21 -6.09 1.87
C LEU A 23 2.14 -7.10 1.41
N THR A 24 2.47 -8.39 1.36
CA THR A 24 1.63 -9.40 0.70
C THR A 24 1.14 -10.52 1.59
N THR A 25 1.46 -10.51 2.88
CA THR A 25 1.03 -11.52 3.83
C THR A 25 -0.04 -10.93 4.75
N PRO A 26 -1.26 -11.52 4.81
CA PRO A 26 -2.36 -10.94 5.59
C PRO A 26 -2.01 -10.64 7.04
N ASP A 27 -1.38 -11.57 7.75
CA ASP A 27 -1.03 -11.39 9.16
C ASP A 27 -0.07 -10.22 9.37
N LEU A 28 0.88 -10.03 8.45
CA LEU A 28 1.85 -8.94 8.54
C LEU A 28 1.22 -7.61 8.12
N LEU A 29 0.41 -7.61 7.06
CA LEU A 29 -0.28 -6.41 6.59
C LEU A 29 -1.17 -5.82 7.69
N ALA A 30 -1.86 -6.68 8.44
CA ALA A 30 -2.72 -6.24 9.54
C ALA A 30 -1.95 -5.53 10.65
N ARG A 31 -0.66 -5.81 10.79
CA ARG A 31 0.17 -5.23 11.84
C ARG A 31 0.62 -3.80 11.54
N TRP A 32 0.70 -3.44 10.26
CA TRP A 32 1.20 -2.10 9.92
C TRP A 32 0.17 -1.25 9.18
N TRP A 33 -0.82 -1.85 8.54
CA TRP A 33 -1.81 -1.10 7.77
C TRP A 33 -3.25 -1.50 8.11
N ALA A 34 -3.73 -2.62 7.58
CA ALA A 34 -5.13 -3.01 7.70
C ALA A 34 -5.30 -4.51 7.61
N ALA A 35 -6.31 -5.04 8.29
CA ALA A 35 -6.66 -6.45 8.19
C ALA A 35 -7.33 -6.73 6.84
N GLY A 36 -6.91 -7.81 6.19
CA GLY A 36 -7.48 -8.23 4.91
C GLY A 36 -6.78 -9.47 4.40
N ASP A 37 -7.38 -10.11 3.41
CA ASP A 37 -6.90 -11.39 2.86
C ASP A 37 -6.11 -11.21 1.56
N ILE A 38 -5.20 -10.26 1.52
CA ILE A 38 -4.35 -10.00 0.37
C ILE A 38 -3.57 -11.25 -0.05
N ALA A 39 -3.40 -11.42 -1.36
CA ALA A 39 -2.52 -12.44 -1.94
C ALA A 39 -1.88 -11.87 -3.21
N PRO A 40 -0.60 -12.18 -3.49
CA PRO A 40 0.09 -11.64 -4.68
C PRO A 40 -0.28 -12.42 -5.94
N THR A 41 -1.55 -12.39 -6.30
CA THR A 41 -2.10 -13.10 -7.46
C THR A 41 -2.99 -12.15 -8.24
N VAL A 42 -2.71 -11.97 -9.52
CA VAL A 42 -3.51 -11.10 -10.40
C VAL A 42 -4.96 -11.57 -10.41
N GLY A 43 -5.88 -10.63 -10.23
CA GLY A 43 -7.31 -10.91 -10.18
C GLY A 43 -7.84 -11.29 -8.82
N HIS A 44 -6.96 -11.50 -7.82
CA HIS A 44 -7.41 -11.81 -6.48
C HIS A 44 -8.17 -10.63 -5.89
N ARG A 45 -9.41 -10.87 -5.48
CA ARG A 45 -10.25 -9.84 -4.85
C ARG A 45 -10.15 -10.01 -3.34
N PHE A 46 -9.96 -8.90 -2.65
CA PHE A 46 -9.80 -8.91 -1.20
C PHE A 46 -10.40 -7.63 -0.62
N THR A 47 -10.53 -7.61 0.70
CA THR A 47 -11.01 -6.44 1.41
C THR A 47 -9.97 -5.98 2.42
N LEU A 48 -10.00 -4.69 2.73
CA LEU A 48 -9.17 -4.11 3.80
C LEU A 48 -10.10 -3.42 4.80
N ASP A 49 -9.92 -3.75 6.07
CA ASP A 49 -10.66 -3.12 7.16
C ASP A 49 -9.96 -1.80 7.51
N MET A 50 -10.57 -0.71 7.09
CA MET A 50 -10.02 0.63 7.27
C MET A 50 -10.58 1.33 8.51
N GLY A 51 -11.05 0.58 9.50
CA GLY A 51 -11.56 1.12 10.75
C GLY A 51 -12.79 2.01 10.53
N GLY A 52 -12.70 3.27 10.97
CA GLY A 52 -13.81 4.22 10.84
C GLY A 52 -14.25 4.49 9.42
N TRP A 53 -13.42 4.19 8.42
CA TRP A 53 -13.75 4.34 7.00
C TRP A 53 -14.49 3.12 6.44
N GLY A 54 -14.59 2.04 7.24
CA GLY A 54 -15.27 0.81 6.84
C GLY A 54 -14.37 -0.14 6.06
N THR A 55 -14.97 -1.22 5.58
CA THR A 55 -14.29 -2.22 4.77
C THR A 55 -14.23 -1.78 3.31
N GLN A 56 -13.04 -1.77 2.73
CA GLN A 56 -12.84 -1.33 1.35
C GLN A 56 -12.57 -2.52 0.42
N GLN A 57 -13.17 -2.51 -0.77
CA GLN A 57 -13.01 -3.55 -1.78
C GLN A 57 -11.75 -3.30 -2.60
N CYS A 58 -10.97 -4.35 -2.81
CA CYS A 58 -9.71 -4.26 -3.56
C CYS A 58 -9.59 -5.42 -4.55
N GLU A 59 -8.74 -5.21 -5.57
CA GLU A 59 -8.44 -6.26 -6.54
C GLU A 59 -7.01 -6.11 -7.05
N VAL A 60 -6.25 -7.19 -7.03
CA VAL A 60 -4.87 -7.19 -7.52
C VAL A 60 -4.87 -7.06 -9.05
N LEU A 61 -4.18 -6.06 -9.56
CA LEU A 61 -4.11 -5.74 -10.98
C LEU A 61 -2.85 -6.29 -11.66
N ASN A 62 -1.70 -6.13 -11.02
CA ASN A 62 -0.41 -6.56 -11.56
C ASN A 62 0.47 -7.09 -10.43
N VAL A 63 1.27 -8.11 -10.73
CA VAL A 63 2.26 -8.66 -9.81
C VAL A 63 3.52 -9.00 -10.58
N ASP A 64 4.66 -8.46 -10.10
CA ASP A 64 6.00 -8.90 -10.49
C ASP A 64 6.63 -9.40 -9.19
N PRO A 65 6.63 -10.73 -8.94
CA PRO A 65 6.94 -11.28 -7.61
C PRO A 65 8.26 -10.76 -7.05
N GLY A 66 8.19 -10.25 -5.82
CA GLY A 66 9.36 -9.73 -5.13
C GLY A 66 9.76 -8.32 -5.54
N THR A 67 9.18 -7.75 -6.60
CA THR A 67 9.57 -6.46 -7.15
C THR A 67 8.45 -5.44 -7.11
N SER A 68 7.23 -5.82 -7.55
CA SER A 68 6.11 -4.86 -7.52
C SER A 68 4.77 -5.56 -7.46
N ILE A 69 3.80 -4.86 -6.89
CA ILE A 69 2.40 -5.26 -6.88
C ILE A 69 1.54 -4.01 -6.94
N SER A 70 0.50 -4.05 -7.77
CA SER A 70 -0.50 -2.98 -7.79
C SER A 70 -1.88 -3.56 -7.62
N PHE A 71 -2.75 -2.80 -6.94
CA PHE A 71 -4.13 -3.21 -6.75
C PHE A 71 -5.07 -2.00 -6.76
N LEU A 72 -6.29 -2.27 -7.22
CA LEU A 72 -7.39 -1.32 -7.13
C LEU A 72 -7.77 -1.20 -5.66
N PHE A 73 -7.87 0.02 -5.16
CA PHE A 73 -8.18 0.30 -3.76
C PHE A 73 -9.50 1.07 -3.64
N ALA A 74 -10.37 0.57 -2.77
CA ALA A 74 -11.67 1.19 -2.47
C ALA A 74 -12.56 1.28 -3.70
N GLU A 75 -12.75 0.12 -4.37
CA GLU A 75 -13.62 0.00 -5.52
C GLU A 75 -15.05 0.46 -5.16
N GLY A 76 -15.59 1.31 -5.99
CA GLY A 76 -16.92 1.87 -5.78
C GLY A 76 -16.96 3.08 -4.86
N ALA A 77 -15.89 3.36 -4.13
CA ALA A 77 -15.80 4.52 -3.24
C ALA A 77 -14.77 5.53 -3.75
N LEU A 78 -13.51 5.13 -3.86
CA LEU A 78 -12.44 6.01 -4.36
C LEU A 78 -11.94 5.59 -5.74
N ASP A 79 -11.97 4.30 -6.04
CA ASP A 79 -11.47 3.73 -7.31
C ASP A 79 -10.05 4.17 -7.61
N THR A 80 -9.18 4.12 -6.59
CA THR A 80 -7.78 4.50 -6.71
C THR A 80 -6.91 3.26 -6.90
N THR A 81 -5.64 3.47 -7.30
CA THR A 81 -4.68 2.37 -7.48
C THR A 81 -3.49 2.59 -6.56
N VAL A 82 -3.16 1.56 -5.79
CA VAL A 82 -1.95 1.52 -4.95
C VAL A 82 -0.92 0.65 -5.65
N THR A 83 0.29 1.18 -5.82
CA THR A 83 1.41 0.45 -6.41
C THR A 83 2.59 0.47 -5.46
N TRP A 84 3.10 -0.71 -5.12
CA TRP A 84 4.32 -0.90 -4.36
C TRP A 84 5.42 -1.34 -5.31
N THR A 85 6.58 -0.69 -5.26
CA THR A 85 7.76 -1.10 -6.03
C THR A 85 8.95 -1.19 -5.08
N LEU A 86 9.69 -2.31 -5.15
CA LEU A 86 10.82 -2.57 -4.30
C LEU A 86 12.10 -2.48 -5.12
N GLU A 87 13.03 -1.70 -4.63
CA GLU A 87 14.34 -1.54 -5.25
C GLU A 87 15.41 -2.09 -4.29
N SER A 88 16.14 -3.12 -4.73
CA SER A 88 17.24 -3.67 -3.94
C SER A 88 18.41 -2.69 -3.97
N VAL A 89 18.93 -2.34 -2.79
CA VAL A 89 20.07 -1.45 -2.65
C VAL A 89 21.11 -2.12 -1.78
N GLU A 90 22.31 -1.55 -1.70
CA GLU A 90 23.45 -2.17 -1.02
C GLU A 90 23.14 -2.55 0.44
N ASP A 91 22.43 -1.69 1.16
CA ASP A 91 22.15 -1.87 2.59
C ASP A 91 20.67 -2.13 2.88
N GLY A 92 19.95 -2.71 1.93
CA GLY A 92 18.54 -3.05 2.17
C GLY A 92 17.64 -2.88 0.97
N THR A 93 16.48 -2.27 1.20
CA THR A 93 15.43 -2.08 0.19
C THR A 93 14.90 -0.67 0.24
N VAL A 94 14.71 -0.07 -0.93
CA VAL A 94 13.94 1.17 -1.04
C VAL A 94 12.54 0.80 -1.52
N LEU A 95 11.54 1.17 -0.72
CA LEU A 95 10.13 0.96 -1.06
C LEU A 95 9.56 2.24 -1.65
N HIS A 96 8.95 2.11 -2.82
CA HIS A 96 8.27 3.22 -3.48
C HIS A 96 6.77 2.98 -3.41
N LEU A 97 6.02 3.98 -2.94
CA LEU A 97 4.57 3.98 -2.96
C LEU A 97 4.07 4.94 -4.01
N GLU A 98 3.13 4.48 -4.82
CA GLU A 98 2.38 5.36 -5.71
C GLU A 98 0.89 5.06 -5.50
N HIS A 99 0.15 6.03 -4.96
CA HIS A 99 -1.30 5.91 -4.75
C HIS A 99 -1.97 6.93 -5.64
N ALA A 100 -2.53 6.46 -6.75
CA ALA A 100 -2.96 7.29 -7.88
C ALA A 100 -4.46 7.23 -8.12
N GLY A 101 -4.97 8.20 -8.86
CA GLY A 101 -6.34 8.19 -9.36
C GLY A 101 -7.36 8.88 -8.46
N PHE A 102 -6.94 9.69 -7.51
CA PHE A 102 -7.87 10.43 -6.66
C PHE A 102 -8.68 11.43 -7.48
N ARG A 103 -9.98 11.48 -7.22
CA ARG A 103 -10.89 12.39 -7.92
C ARG A 103 -10.95 13.72 -7.18
N LEU A 104 -10.10 14.66 -7.59
CA LEU A 104 -10.00 15.96 -6.94
C LEU A 104 -11.15 16.91 -7.30
N ASP A 105 -12.01 16.50 -8.23
CA ASP A 105 -13.23 17.22 -8.60
C ASP A 105 -14.43 16.90 -7.68
N THR A 106 -14.23 16.00 -6.72
CA THR A 106 -15.26 15.67 -5.72
C THR A 106 -14.75 16.00 -4.32
N ALA A 107 -15.68 16.31 -3.41
CA ALA A 107 -15.33 16.60 -2.01
C ALA A 107 -14.72 15.36 -1.34
N MET A 108 -15.30 14.19 -1.58
CA MET A 108 -14.80 12.94 -1.01
C MET A 108 -13.39 12.61 -1.51
N GLY A 109 -13.15 12.75 -2.81
CA GLY A 109 -11.85 12.46 -3.39
C GLY A 109 -10.76 13.40 -2.89
N LYS A 110 -11.07 14.69 -2.79
CA LYS A 110 -10.16 15.68 -2.20
C LYS A 110 -9.81 15.37 -0.76
N GLN A 111 -10.83 15.06 0.04
CA GLN A 111 -10.64 14.74 1.46
C GLN A 111 -9.80 13.48 1.63
N ALA A 112 -10.07 12.45 0.84
CA ALA A 112 -9.30 11.20 0.86
C ALA A 112 -7.85 11.44 0.46
N PHE A 113 -7.62 12.23 -0.59
CA PHE A 113 -6.28 12.57 -1.06
C PHE A 113 -5.46 13.26 0.04
N GLN A 114 -6.04 14.25 0.69
CA GLN A 114 -5.38 14.97 1.77
C GLN A 114 -5.14 14.07 2.99
N GLY A 115 -6.16 13.30 3.39
CA GLY A 115 -6.08 12.42 4.55
C GLY A 115 -5.04 11.31 4.38
N MET A 116 -5.04 10.65 3.24
CA MET A 116 -4.09 9.57 2.96
C MET A 116 -2.69 10.12 2.72
N GLY A 117 -2.56 11.28 2.07
CA GLY A 117 -1.27 11.94 1.92
C GLY A 117 -0.63 12.29 3.25
N ASN A 118 -1.43 12.72 4.22
CA ASN A 118 -0.96 13.02 5.57
C ASN A 118 -0.71 11.74 6.37
N GLY A 119 -1.48 10.68 6.15
CA GLY A 119 -1.41 9.45 6.93
C GLY A 119 -0.35 8.45 6.46
N TRP A 120 -0.07 8.38 5.17
CA TRP A 120 0.85 7.37 4.62
C TRP A 120 2.24 7.36 5.28
N PRO A 121 2.91 8.51 5.54
CA PRO A 121 4.23 8.47 6.19
C PRO A 121 4.22 7.75 7.53
N GLY A 122 3.21 8.01 8.37
CA GLY A 122 3.07 7.32 9.65
C GLY A 122 2.75 5.85 9.51
N VAL A 123 1.92 5.49 8.53
CA VAL A 123 1.58 4.09 8.25
C VAL A 123 2.83 3.32 7.79
N LEU A 124 3.61 3.89 6.85
CA LEU A 124 4.83 3.25 6.37
C LEU A 124 5.85 3.05 7.48
N SER A 125 5.92 3.96 8.44
CA SER A 125 6.86 3.82 9.55
C SER A 125 6.59 2.59 10.42
N ARG A 126 5.37 2.09 10.43
CA ARG A 126 5.01 0.89 11.20
C ARG A 126 5.60 -0.39 10.60
N ILE A 127 5.97 -0.36 9.32
CA ILE A 127 6.62 -1.50 8.68
C ILE A 127 7.94 -1.83 9.36
N ASP A 128 8.66 -0.83 9.87
CA ASP A 128 9.91 -1.03 10.60
C ASP A 128 9.76 -2.06 11.73
N GLY A 129 8.71 -1.91 12.54
CA GLY A 129 8.44 -2.84 13.64
C GLY A 129 8.12 -4.25 13.18
N VAL A 130 7.39 -4.38 12.07
CA VAL A 130 7.05 -5.68 11.51
C VAL A 130 8.31 -6.39 11.00
N LEU A 131 9.20 -5.66 10.33
CA LEU A 131 10.45 -6.24 9.79
C LEU A 131 11.39 -6.69 10.90
N VAL A 132 11.49 -5.93 11.97
CA VAL A 132 12.34 -6.29 13.13
C VAL A 132 11.82 -7.58 13.78
N ASP A 133 10.51 -7.69 14.00
CA ASP A 133 9.90 -8.85 14.64
C ASP A 133 9.98 -10.11 13.75
N ALA A 134 9.96 -9.94 12.43
CA ALA A 134 9.99 -11.05 11.48
C ALA A 134 11.41 -11.52 11.15
N ALA A 135 12.40 -10.76 11.55
CA ALA A 135 13.81 -11.06 11.26
C ALA A 135 14.35 -12.24 12.07
#